data_b118e657f375cb435d0f507042099a05
#
_entry.id   b118e657f375cb435d0f507042099a05
#
_cell.length_a   1.000
_cell.length_b   1.000
_cell.length_c   1.000
_cell.angle_alpha   90.00
_cell.angle_beta   90.00
_cell.angle_gamma   90.00
#
_symmetry.space_group_name_H-M   'P 1'
#
loop_
_entity.id
_entity.type
_entity.pdbx_description
1 polymer ?
#
loop_
_entity_poly.entity_id
_entity_poly.type
_entity_poly.pdbx_seq_one_letter_code
_entity_poly.pdbx_strand_id
1 'polypeptide(L)' 'NAKELYLKHTLLVQADLASPKNLYDFIDALQNYDNLIKIDYPLNLKAKKSGIELSFIAKIYGEK' A
#
# COMPACT_ATOMS: atom_id res chain seq x y z
N ASN A 1 -22.92 -0.62 15.37
CA ASN A 1 -21.80 -0.07 16.07
C ASN A 1 -20.51 -0.29 15.32
N ALA A 2 -19.70 0.73 15.26
CA ALA A 2 -18.40 0.61 14.64
C ALA A 2 -17.52 -0.29 15.52
N LYS A 3 -16.86 -1.24 14.89
CA LYS A 3 -15.88 -2.07 15.59
C LYS A 3 -14.62 -1.26 15.82
N GLU A 4 -14.04 -1.41 16.99
CA GLU A 4 -12.78 -0.78 17.27
C GLU A 4 -11.66 -1.50 16.51
N LEU A 5 -10.83 -0.71 15.87
CA LEU A 5 -9.66 -1.23 15.18
C LEU A 5 -8.41 -0.87 15.96
N TYR A 6 -7.43 -1.74 15.91
CA TYR A 6 -6.13 -1.46 16.49
C TYR A 6 -5.05 -1.74 15.47
N LEU A 7 -3.95 -1.00 15.57
CA LEU A 7 -2.82 -1.18 14.66
C LEU A 7 -2.05 -2.44 15.05
N LYS A 8 -2.05 -3.42 14.14
CA LYS A 8 -1.31 -4.66 14.37
C LYS A 8 0.13 -4.57 13.90
N HIS A 9 0.31 -4.08 12.67
CA HIS A 9 1.63 -4.05 12.05
C HIS A 9 1.78 -2.82 11.17
N THR A 10 3.01 -2.33 11.11
CA THR A 10 3.40 -1.32 10.15
C THR A 10 4.50 -1.92 9.29
N LEU A 11 4.31 -1.91 7.96
CA LEU A 11 5.22 -2.53 7.02
C LEU A 11 5.72 -1.50 6.02
N LEU A 12 6.99 -1.58 5.69
CA LEU A 12 7.53 -0.85 4.54
C LEU A 12 7.37 -1.73 3.32
N VAL A 13 6.62 -1.26 2.34
CA VAL A 13 6.38 -1.99 1.10
C VAL A 13 7.19 -1.35 0.00
N GLN A 14 7.92 -2.17 -0.75
CA GLN A 14 8.70 -1.73 -1.90
C GLN A 14 8.33 -2.60 -3.08
N ALA A 15 8.11 -1.98 -4.23
CA ALA A 15 7.74 -2.69 -5.44
C ALA A 15 8.36 -2.02 -6.65
N ASP A 16 8.76 -2.81 -7.63
CA ASP A 16 9.21 -2.32 -8.92
C ASP A 16 8.09 -2.52 -9.93
N LEU A 17 7.73 -1.44 -10.62
CA LEU A 17 6.62 -1.43 -11.56
C LEU A 17 7.11 -1.04 -12.94
N ALA A 18 6.57 -1.72 -13.95
CA ALA A 18 6.98 -1.46 -15.33
C ALA A 18 6.36 -0.18 -15.91
N SER A 19 5.21 0.24 -15.39
CA SER A 19 4.50 1.40 -15.91
C SER A 19 3.59 2.01 -14.85
N PRO A 20 3.15 3.28 -15.05
CA PRO A 20 2.19 3.90 -14.14
C PRO A 20 0.86 3.15 -14.02
N LYS A 21 0.44 2.48 -15.09
CA LYS A 21 -0.79 1.69 -15.03
C LYS A 21 -0.67 0.57 -13.99
N ASN A 22 0.49 -0.09 -13.94
CA ASN A 22 0.72 -1.13 -12.96
C ASN A 22 0.66 -0.59 -11.54
N LEU A 23 1.05 0.65 -11.33
CA LEU A 23 0.94 1.30 -10.03
C LEU A 23 -0.52 1.40 -9.58
N TYR A 24 -1.40 1.89 -10.47
CA TYR A 24 -2.81 2.02 -10.12
C TYR A 24 -3.46 0.67 -9.88
N ASP A 25 -3.13 -0.32 -10.70
CA ASP A 25 -3.65 -1.69 -10.52
C ASP A 25 -3.20 -2.28 -9.19
N PHE A 26 -1.96 -2.04 -8.81
CA PHE A 26 -1.40 -2.53 -7.56
C PHE A 26 -2.09 -1.90 -6.36
N ILE A 27 -2.28 -0.59 -6.38
CA ILE A 27 -2.94 0.12 -5.28
C ILE A 27 -4.40 -0.32 -5.16
N ASP A 28 -5.10 -0.45 -6.28
CA ASP A 28 -6.48 -0.93 -6.28
C ASP A 28 -6.57 -2.33 -5.68
N ALA A 29 -5.66 -3.21 -6.07
CA ALA A 29 -5.66 -4.57 -5.55
C ALA A 29 -5.46 -4.59 -4.04
N LEU A 30 -4.56 -3.75 -3.53
CA LEU A 30 -4.33 -3.66 -2.09
C LEU A 30 -5.55 -3.16 -1.34
N GLN A 31 -6.19 -2.11 -1.87
CA GLN A 31 -7.35 -1.52 -1.20
C GLN A 31 -8.56 -2.43 -1.23
N ASN A 32 -8.71 -3.21 -2.30
CA ASN A 32 -9.85 -4.12 -2.45
C ASN A 32 -9.61 -5.47 -1.77
N TYR A 33 -8.36 -5.80 -1.50
CA TYR A 33 -8.01 -7.09 -0.92
C TYR A 33 -8.49 -7.21 0.52
N ASP A 34 -8.28 -6.15 1.31
CA ASP A 34 -8.61 -6.19 2.74
C ASP A 34 -8.88 -4.77 3.23
N ASN A 35 -10.07 -4.57 3.80
CA ASN A 35 -10.46 -3.27 4.35
C ASN A 35 -9.61 -2.86 5.56
N LEU A 36 -8.86 -3.79 6.13
CA LEU A 36 -8.03 -3.53 7.30
C LEU A 36 -6.63 -3.08 6.93
N ILE A 37 -6.31 -3.00 5.63
CA ILE A 37 -5.03 -2.50 5.17
C ILE A 37 -5.19 -1.05 4.73
N LYS A 38 -4.40 -0.17 5.34
CA LYS A 38 -4.39 1.25 5.00
C LYS A 38 -3.02 1.63 4.46
N ILE A 39 -3.03 2.42 3.39
CA ILE A 39 -1.79 2.94 2.81
C ILE A 39 -1.51 4.29 3.43
N ASP A 40 -0.31 4.45 3.96
CA ASP A 40 0.11 5.71 4.56
C ASP A 40 0.75 6.59 3.48
N TYR A 41 0.20 7.77 3.30
CA TYR A 41 0.72 8.71 2.30
C TYR A 41 1.74 9.65 2.93
N PRO A 42 2.66 10.21 2.13
CA PRO A 42 2.71 10.09 0.68
C PRO A 42 3.37 8.80 0.19
N LEU A 43 3.06 8.44 -1.04
CA LEU A 43 3.75 7.37 -1.73
C LEU A 43 5.08 7.91 -2.28
N ASN A 44 6.13 7.14 -2.17
CA ASN A 44 7.43 7.52 -2.70
C ASN A 44 7.65 6.81 -4.03
N LEU A 45 7.86 7.60 -5.07
CA LEU A 45 8.10 7.08 -6.42
C LEU A 45 9.47 7.51 -6.89
N LYS A 46 10.20 6.57 -7.45
CA LYS A 46 11.52 6.83 -8.00
C LYS A 46 11.60 6.26 -9.41
N ALA A 47 11.89 7.12 -10.37
CA ALA A 47 12.06 6.68 -11.75
C ALA A 47 13.38 5.93 -11.91
N LYS A 48 13.32 4.80 -12.61
CA LYS A 48 14.49 3.99 -12.96
C LYS A 48 14.50 3.75 -14.45
N LYS A 49 15.63 3.28 -14.98
CA LYS A 49 15.75 2.96 -16.41
C LYS A 49 14.74 1.91 -16.85
N SER A 50 14.42 0.96 -15.96
CA SER A 50 13.54 -0.15 -16.30
C SER A 50 12.12 0.01 -15.76
N GLY A 51 11.78 1.18 -15.19
CA GLY A 51 10.45 1.37 -14.65
C GLY A 51 10.40 2.33 -13.49
N ILE A 52 9.51 2.07 -12.56
CA ILE A 52 9.27 2.92 -11.41
C ILE A 52 9.42 2.10 -10.14
N GLU A 53 10.20 2.60 -9.20
CA GLU A 53 10.26 2.03 -7.87
C GLU A 53 9.24 2.73 -6.98
N LEU A 54 8.36 1.96 -6.38
CA LEU A 54 7.36 2.45 -5.44
C LEU A 54 7.73 2.01 -4.03
N SER A 55 7.66 2.93 -3.09
CA SER A 55 7.74 2.56 -1.68
C SER A 55 6.72 3.34 -0.88
N PHE A 56 6.15 2.69 0.10
CA PHE A 56 5.18 3.31 0.99
C PHE A 56 5.06 2.48 2.26
N ILE A 57 4.38 3.07 3.25
CA ILE A 57 4.13 2.38 4.49
C ILE A 57 2.68 1.89 4.50
N ALA A 58 2.52 0.60 4.75
CA ALA A 58 1.21 -0.01 4.90
C ALA A 58 0.95 -0.27 6.39
N LYS A 59 -0.22 0.11 6.84
CA LYS A 59 -0.66 -0.13 8.22
C LYS A 59 -1.73 -1.20 8.20
N ILE A 60 -1.52 -2.25 8.96
CA ILE A 60 -2.45 -3.38 9.04
C ILE A 60 -3.14 -3.32 10.38
N TYR A 61 -4.47 -3.29 10.35
CA TYR A 61 -5.30 -3.20 11.53
C TYR A 61 -5.99 -4.53 11.82
N GLY A 62 -6.31 -4.74 13.07
CA GLY A 62 -7.13 -5.84 13.49
C GLY A 62 -8.38 -5.35 14.18
N GLU A 63 -9.36 -6.21 14.31
CA GLU A 63 -10.59 -5.92 15.03
C GLU A 63 -10.47 -6.42 16.46
N LYS A 64 -10.92 -5.61 17.37
CA LYS A 64 -11.06 -6.03 18.78
C LYS A 64 -12.31 -6.87 18.98
#